data_7ad5dc896e6d6d0e6e182bcd0305d1b2
#
_entry.id   7ad5dc896e6d6d0e6e182bcd0305d1b2
#
_cell.length_a   1.000
_cell.length_b   1.000
_cell.length_c   1.000
_cell.angle_alpha   90.00
_cell.angle_beta   90.00
_cell.angle_gamma   90.00
#
_symmetry.space_group_name_H-M   'P 1'
#
loop_
_entity.id
_entity.type
_entity.pdbx_description
1 polymer ?
#
loop_
_entity_poly.entity_id
_entity_poly.type
_entity_poly.pdbx_seq_one_letter_code
_entity_poly.pdbx_strand_id
1 'polypeptide(L)'
;MIEFQSKKPKLAINFDDPECVEITFIANKSYAPELQEIKDDATLTIQVKTKTRKRSLSQNAYLWVLLDEIAKKIDRTKTDVYREYIRDYGVFEIIPIKVGAIESFKAKWEKNGLGWICDDLGESKVKGYQRLVAFFGTSSYNTTEMKRILDAVVRDCEEMVINTMPMSDILLLENENDL
;
A
#
# COMPACT_ATOMS: atom_id res chain seq x y z
N MET A 1 4.66 3.01 -27.24
CA MET A 1 4.51 3.92 -26.08
C MET A 1 5.77 3.79 -25.25
N ILE A 2 6.47 4.88 -25.00
CA ILE A 2 7.73 4.89 -24.25
C ILE A 2 7.38 5.24 -22.79
N GLU A 3 7.80 4.41 -21.84
CA GLU A 3 7.62 4.63 -20.42
C GLU A 3 8.96 4.49 -19.70
N PHE A 4 9.37 5.50 -18.94
CA PHE A 4 10.61 5.47 -18.18
C PHE A 4 10.46 6.16 -16.82
N GLN A 5 11.36 5.84 -15.91
CA GLN A 5 11.41 6.45 -14.58
C GLN A 5 12.44 7.57 -14.57
N SER A 6 12.07 8.72 -14.00
CA SER A 6 12.95 9.86 -13.83
C SER A 6 12.85 10.42 -12.42
N LYS A 7 13.90 11.07 -11.96
CA LYS A 7 13.84 11.93 -10.77
C LYS A 7 12.97 13.15 -11.07
N LYS A 8 12.75 14.02 -10.07
CA LYS A 8 12.04 15.27 -10.25
C LYS A 8 12.60 16.04 -11.49
N PRO A 9 11.75 16.44 -12.42
CA PRO A 9 12.22 17.16 -13.62
C PRO A 9 12.82 18.51 -13.25
N LYS A 10 13.72 18.99 -14.08
CA LYS A 10 14.18 20.38 -14.03
C LYS A 10 13.21 21.24 -14.82
N LEU A 11 12.93 22.43 -14.30
CA LEU A 11 12.12 23.44 -14.94
C LEU A 11 13.01 24.62 -15.31
N ALA A 12 12.88 25.12 -16.51
CA ALA A 12 13.51 26.35 -16.99
C ALA A 12 12.47 27.24 -17.64
N ILE A 13 12.74 28.56 -17.66
CA ILE A 13 11.89 29.53 -18.38
C ILE A 13 12.19 29.37 -19.85
N ASN A 14 11.14 29.28 -20.67
CA ASN A 14 11.28 29.37 -22.11
C ASN A 14 11.41 30.86 -22.49
N PHE A 15 12.54 31.27 -23.02
CA PHE A 15 12.79 32.68 -23.39
C PHE A 15 12.10 33.09 -24.69
N ASP A 16 11.75 32.12 -25.54
CA ASP A 16 11.07 32.38 -26.82
C ASP A 16 9.54 32.48 -26.63
N ASP A 17 9.01 31.86 -25.59
CA ASP A 17 7.58 31.92 -25.21
C ASP A 17 7.44 32.01 -23.68
N PRO A 18 7.20 33.21 -23.14
CA PRO A 18 7.09 33.45 -21.69
C PRO A 18 5.90 32.74 -21.03
N GLU A 19 4.88 32.28 -21.76
CA GLU A 19 3.77 31.52 -21.27
C GLU A 19 4.08 30.01 -21.11
N CYS A 20 5.23 29.58 -21.65
CA CYS A 20 5.69 28.22 -21.64
C CYS A 20 6.89 28.00 -20.70
N VAL A 21 7.02 26.78 -20.21
CA VAL A 21 8.18 26.34 -19.43
C VAL A 21 8.81 25.11 -20.10
N GLU A 22 10.13 25.05 -20.05
CA GLU A 22 10.87 23.87 -20.47
C GLU A 22 10.91 22.85 -19.34
N ILE A 23 10.59 21.60 -19.64
CA ILE A 23 10.58 20.51 -18.65
C ILE A 23 11.58 19.45 -19.12
N THR A 24 12.66 19.28 -18.35
CA THR A 24 13.72 18.31 -18.67
C THR A 24 13.62 17.10 -17.75
N PHE A 25 13.39 15.93 -18.32
CA PHE A 25 13.47 14.65 -17.67
C PHE A 25 14.80 13.96 -17.99
N ILE A 26 15.37 13.26 -17.01
CA ILE A 26 16.59 12.47 -17.20
C ILE A 26 16.16 10.99 -17.27
N ALA A 27 16.31 10.38 -18.43
CA ALA A 27 16.04 8.97 -18.68
C ALA A 27 17.33 8.17 -18.78
N ASN A 28 17.22 6.84 -18.62
CA ASN A 28 18.34 5.93 -18.86
C ASN A 28 18.73 5.95 -20.34
N LYS A 29 20.04 5.84 -20.63
CA LYS A 29 20.58 5.86 -22.00
C LYS A 29 19.98 4.78 -22.91
N SER A 30 19.48 3.68 -22.34
CA SER A 30 18.82 2.62 -23.11
C SER A 30 17.58 3.08 -23.88
N TYR A 31 16.93 4.18 -23.46
CA TYR A 31 15.78 4.76 -24.16
C TYR A 31 16.14 5.69 -25.31
N ALA A 32 17.43 6.00 -25.49
CA ALA A 32 17.86 6.94 -26.53
C ALA A 32 17.44 6.52 -27.95
N PRO A 33 17.56 5.26 -28.38
CA PRO A 33 17.14 4.86 -29.72
C PRO A 33 15.64 5.09 -29.97
N GLU A 34 14.78 4.70 -29.01
CA GLU A 34 13.33 4.87 -29.14
C GLU A 34 12.92 6.35 -29.14
N LEU A 35 13.60 7.18 -28.36
CA LEU A 35 13.35 8.62 -28.30
C LEU A 35 13.78 9.33 -29.59
N GLN A 36 14.86 8.87 -30.26
CA GLN A 36 15.34 9.41 -31.53
C GLN A 36 14.44 9.08 -32.72
N GLU A 37 13.61 8.04 -32.63
CA GLU A 37 12.61 7.68 -33.63
C GLU A 37 11.40 8.63 -33.67
N ILE A 38 11.23 9.45 -32.61
CA ILE A 38 10.15 10.44 -32.56
C ILE A 38 10.43 11.55 -33.56
N LYS A 39 9.44 11.83 -34.40
CA LYS A 39 9.57 12.90 -35.44
C LYS A 39 9.61 14.25 -34.75
N ASP A 40 10.38 15.18 -35.35
CA ASP A 40 10.59 16.54 -34.82
C ASP A 40 9.31 17.38 -34.72
N ASP A 41 8.31 17.10 -35.56
CA ASP A 41 7.01 17.78 -35.60
C ASP A 41 5.91 17.05 -34.80
N ALA A 42 6.25 15.98 -34.08
CA ALA A 42 5.27 15.17 -33.36
C ALA A 42 4.77 15.90 -32.10
N THR A 43 3.46 15.97 -31.95
CA THR A 43 2.83 16.39 -30.67
C THR A 43 2.79 15.21 -29.70
N LEU A 44 3.40 15.36 -28.53
CA LEU A 44 3.49 14.33 -27.53
C LEU A 44 2.52 14.58 -26.38
N THR A 45 1.90 13.53 -25.88
CA THR A 45 1.18 13.56 -24.60
C THR A 45 2.06 12.94 -23.52
N ILE A 46 2.44 13.74 -22.52
CA ILE A 46 3.30 13.31 -21.41
C ILE A 46 2.46 13.15 -20.15
N GLN A 47 2.47 11.96 -19.55
CA GLN A 47 1.85 11.70 -18.27
C GLN A 47 2.92 11.54 -17.18
N VAL A 48 2.86 12.38 -16.15
CA VAL A 48 3.76 12.30 -15.01
C VAL A 48 2.98 11.71 -13.83
N LYS A 49 3.40 10.53 -13.38
CA LYS A 49 2.83 9.88 -12.19
C LYS A 49 3.91 9.73 -11.15
N THR A 50 3.64 10.11 -9.92
CA THR A 50 4.54 9.81 -8.82
C THR A 50 4.55 8.29 -8.60
N LYS A 51 5.74 7.68 -8.68
CA LYS A 51 5.89 6.28 -8.30
C LYS A 51 5.69 6.19 -6.78
N THR A 52 4.50 5.82 -6.35
CA THR A 52 4.29 5.38 -4.97
C THR A 52 5.06 4.07 -4.81
N ARG A 53 5.90 3.98 -3.79
CA ARG A 53 6.52 2.70 -3.40
C ARG A 53 5.41 1.70 -3.13
N LYS A 54 5.11 0.86 -4.11
CA LYS A 54 4.24 -0.28 -3.87
C LYS A 54 4.98 -1.21 -2.92
N ARG A 55 4.29 -1.66 -1.87
CA ARG A 55 4.75 -2.75 -1.02
C ARG A 55 5.22 -3.92 -1.88
N SER A 56 6.35 -4.51 -1.54
CA SER A 56 6.81 -5.71 -2.23
C SER A 56 5.80 -6.85 -2.02
N LEU A 57 5.48 -7.58 -3.08
CA LEU A 57 4.63 -8.78 -3.00
C LEU A 57 5.21 -9.81 -2.03
N SER A 58 6.54 -9.85 -1.91
CA SER A 58 7.26 -10.73 -1.00
C SER A 58 6.99 -10.44 0.48
N GLN A 59 6.91 -9.20 0.92
CA GLN A 59 6.57 -8.89 2.31
C GLN A 59 5.15 -9.35 2.69
N ASN A 60 4.21 -9.16 1.80
CA ASN A 60 2.86 -9.65 2.05
C ASN A 60 2.78 -11.18 1.99
N ALA A 61 3.50 -11.82 1.08
CA ALA A 61 3.58 -13.28 1.03
C ALA A 61 4.22 -13.83 2.30
N TYR A 62 5.31 -13.20 2.78
CA TYR A 62 5.97 -13.60 4.02
C TYR A 62 5.05 -13.43 5.25
N LEU A 63 4.32 -12.32 5.35
CA LEU A 63 3.30 -12.16 6.38
C LEU A 63 2.34 -13.36 6.40
N TRP A 64 1.81 -13.77 5.25
CA TRP A 64 0.89 -14.89 5.15
C TRP A 64 1.50 -16.24 5.53
N VAL A 65 2.81 -16.44 5.33
CA VAL A 65 3.53 -17.62 5.80
C VAL A 65 3.58 -17.64 7.34
N LEU A 66 3.98 -16.53 7.95
CA LEU A 66 4.06 -16.43 9.42
C LEU A 66 2.70 -16.60 10.08
N LEU A 67 1.67 -15.97 9.55
CA LEU A 67 0.30 -16.11 10.03
C LEU A 67 -0.22 -17.56 9.95
N ASP A 68 0.21 -18.31 8.94
CA ASP A 68 -0.12 -19.73 8.80
C ASP A 68 0.53 -20.57 9.89
N GLU A 69 1.79 -20.30 10.20
CA GLU A 69 2.51 -21.00 11.27
C GLU A 69 1.95 -20.67 12.67
N ILE A 70 1.62 -19.42 12.93
CA ILE A 70 0.93 -19.01 14.16
C ILE A 70 -0.42 -19.74 14.26
N ALA A 71 -1.24 -19.66 13.21
CA ALA A 71 -2.58 -20.25 13.18
C ALA A 71 -2.56 -21.75 13.48
N LYS A 72 -1.62 -22.50 12.90
CA LYS A 72 -1.41 -23.94 13.18
C LYS A 72 -1.04 -24.17 14.64
N LYS A 73 -0.19 -23.31 15.21
CA LYS A 73 0.30 -23.48 16.58
C LYS A 73 -0.77 -23.23 17.64
N ILE A 74 -1.71 -22.32 17.36
CA ILE A 74 -2.80 -21.96 18.29
C ILE A 74 -4.14 -22.58 17.91
N ASP A 75 -4.18 -23.49 16.93
CA ASP A 75 -5.39 -24.18 16.44
C ASP A 75 -6.52 -23.21 16.04
N ARG A 76 -6.17 -22.20 15.24
CA ARG A 76 -7.13 -21.21 14.72
C ARG A 76 -7.00 -21.08 13.19
N THR A 77 -7.98 -20.45 12.56
CA THR A 77 -7.86 -20.17 11.12
C THR A 77 -6.89 -19.01 10.87
N LYS A 78 -6.13 -19.09 9.78
CA LYS A 78 -5.23 -18.02 9.35
C LYS A 78 -5.96 -16.68 9.17
N THR A 79 -7.20 -16.74 8.71
CA THR A 79 -8.03 -15.54 8.50
C THR A 79 -8.39 -14.87 9.83
N ASP A 80 -8.70 -15.63 10.86
CA ASP A 80 -9.02 -15.08 12.18
C ASP A 80 -7.78 -14.44 12.81
N VAL A 81 -6.64 -15.14 12.74
CA VAL A 81 -5.35 -14.60 13.20
C VAL A 81 -5.00 -13.30 12.45
N TYR A 82 -5.14 -13.30 11.13
CA TYR A 82 -4.89 -12.10 10.33
C TYR A 82 -5.78 -10.92 10.74
N ARG A 83 -7.07 -11.16 10.93
CA ARG A 83 -8.03 -10.12 11.36
C ARG A 83 -7.75 -9.57 12.74
N GLU A 84 -7.21 -10.39 13.64
CA GLU A 84 -6.75 -9.95 14.96
C GLU A 84 -5.58 -8.97 14.84
N TYR A 85 -4.54 -9.32 14.07
CA TYR A 85 -3.43 -8.40 13.81
C TYR A 85 -3.87 -7.10 13.11
N ILE A 86 -4.86 -7.15 12.23
CA ILE A 86 -5.43 -5.95 11.63
C ILE A 86 -6.09 -5.05 12.69
N ARG A 87 -6.81 -5.62 13.67
CA ARG A 87 -7.42 -4.86 14.76
C ARG A 87 -6.38 -4.23 15.68
N ASP A 88 -5.33 -4.97 16.01
CA ASP A 88 -4.34 -4.54 17.00
C ASP A 88 -3.29 -3.59 16.42
N TYR A 89 -2.86 -3.82 15.19
CA TYR A 89 -1.74 -3.12 14.58
C TYR A 89 -2.06 -2.45 13.24
N GLY A 90 -3.26 -2.65 12.72
CA GLY A 90 -3.66 -2.19 11.41
C GLY A 90 -3.93 -0.69 11.32
N VAL A 91 -4.15 -0.24 10.09
CA VAL A 91 -4.59 1.13 9.79
C VAL A 91 -6.11 1.16 9.84
N PHE A 92 -6.65 2.19 10.47
CA PHE A 92 -8.10 2.35 10.61
C PHE A 92 -8.53 3.80 10.54
N GLU A 93 -9.81 4.01 10.27
CA GLU A 93 -10.50 5.29 10.43
C GLU A 93 -11.76 5.12 11.28
N ILE A 94 -12.09 6.15 12.05
CA ILE A 94 -13.35 6.21 12.80
C ILE A 94 -14.35 7.03 12.00
N ILE A 95 -15.41 6.37 11.56
CA ILE A 95 -16.39 6.96 10.67
C ILE A 95 -17.77 7.00 11.35
N PRO A 96 -18.41 8.17 11.46
CA PRO A 96 -19.79 8.26 11.89
C PRO A 96 -20.73 7.86 10.75
N ILE A 97 -21.49 6.79 10.95
CA ILE A 97 -22.43 6.26 9.97
C ILE A 97 -23.87 6.39 10.50
N LYS A 98 -24.80 6.77 9.64
CA LYS A 98 -26.22 6.81 9.96
C LYS A 98 -26.71 5.40 10.29
N VAL A 99 -27.43 5.22 11.39
CA VAL A 99 -27.83 3.88 11.89
C VAL A 99 -28.43 2.99 10.81
N GLY A 100 -29.33 3.52 9.98
CA GLY A 100 -29.96 2.74 8.91
C GLY A 100 -29.02 2.38 7.71
N ALA A 101 -27.79 2.89 7.68
CA ALA A 101 -26.81 2.64 6.61
C ALA A 101 -25.65 1.72 7.02
N ILE A 102 -25.59 1.29 8.29
CA ILE A 102 -24.47 0.55 8.85
C ILE A 102 -24.21 -0.76 8.10
N GLU A 103 -25.23 -1.60 7.96
CA GLU A 103 -25.09 -2.91 7.33
C GLU A 103 -24.66 -2.78 5.84
N SER A 104 -25.22 -1.80 5.13
CA SER A 104 -24.84 -1.53 3.76
C SER A 104 -23.39 -1.04 3.64
N PHE A 105 -22.93 -0.24 4.60
CA PHE A 105 -21.56 0.22 4.64
C PHE A 105 -20.60 -0.93 4.92
N LYS A 106 -20.84 -1.73 5.98
CA LYS A 106 -20.03 -2.90 6.33
C LYS A 106 -19.90 -3.86 5.15
N ALA A 107 -21.02 -4.21 4.54
CA ALA A 107 -21.04 -5.12 3.39
C ALA A 107 -20.23 -4.60 2.18
N LYS A 108 -20.22 -3.29 1.94
CA LYS A 108 -19.39 -2.69 0.88
C LYS A 108 -17.93 -2.63 1.26
N TRP A 109 -17.63 -2.31 2.52
CA TRP A 109 -16.27 -2.21 3.02
C TRP A 109 -15.54 -3.56 2.97
N GLU A 110 -16.18 -4.61 3.46
CA GLU A 110 -15.64 -5.96 3.50
C GLU A 110 -15.40 -6.60 2.12
N LYS A 111 -16.10 -6.13 1.07
CA LYS A 111 -15.85 -6.56 -0.31
C LYS A 111 -14.45 -6.22 -0.83
N ASN A 112 -13.74 -5.28 -0.21
CA ASN A 112 -12.39 -4.92 -0.62
C ASN A 112 -11.33 -5.98 -0.27
N GLY A 113 -11.65 -6.94 0.63
CA GLY A 113 -10.77 -8.05 0.96
C GLY A 113 -10.81 -8.48 2.43
N LEU A 114 -10.09 -9.55 2.76
CA LEU A 114 -10.14 -10.24 4.07
C LEU A 114 -9.81 -9.36 5.28
N GLY A 115 -8.95 -8.36 5.11
CA GLY A 115 -8.54 -7.44 6.18
C GLY A 115 -9.37 -6.15 6.23
N TRP A 116 -10.34 -5.98 5.35
CA TRP A 116 -11.25 -4.85 5.36
C TRP A 116 -12.44 -5.17 6.25
N ILE A 117 -12.34 -4.80 7.51
CA ILE A 117 -13.32 -5.12 8.56
C ILE A 117 -13.84 -3.86 9.22
N CYS A 118 -15.04 -3.93 9.77
CA CYS A 118 -15.65 -2.84 10.52
C CYS A 118 -16.13 -3.34 11.86
N ASP A 119 -15.69 -2.67 12.91
CA ASP A 119 -16.15 -2.91 14.28
C ASP A 119 -16.96 -1.70 14.79
N ASP A 120 -17.90 -1.98 15.69
CA ASP A 120 -18.78 -0.98 16.26
C ASP A 120 -18.14 -0.34 17.50
N LEU A 121 -18.08 0.99 17.53
CA LEU A 121 -17.62 1.78 18.68
C LEU A 121 -18.77 2.35 19.52
N GLY A 122 -20.00 2.05 19.17
CA GLY A 122 -21.19 2.57 19.87
C GLY A 122 -21.67 3.92 19.35
N GLU A 123 -22.57 4.54 20.10
CA GLU A 123 -23.28 5.74 19.70
C GLU A 123 -22.37 6.94 19.40
N SER A 124 -22.72 7.68 18.38
CA SER A 124 -22.09 8.97 18.06
C SER A 124 -22.69 10.07 18.93
N LYS A 125 -21.92 11.16 19.15
CA LYS A 125 -22.45 12.40 19.72
C LYS A 125 -23.54 13.04 18.84
N VAL A 126 -23.60 12.66 17.57
CA VAL A 126 -24.63 13.11 16.63
C VAL A 126 -25.80 12.13 16.69
N LYS A 127 -26.99 12.62 17.06
CA LYS A 127 -28.19 11.78 17.16
C LYS A 127 -28.51 11.06 15.83
N GLY A 128 -28.75 9.75 15.89
CA GLY A 128 -29.04 8.91 14.73
C GLY A 128 -27.82 8.42 13.97
N TYR A 129 -26.61 8.67 14.50
CA TYR A 129 -25.35 8.14 13.97
C TYR A 129 -24.67 7.22 14.99
N GLN A 130 -23.95 6.24 14.48
CA GLN A 130 -23.10 5.30 15.20
C GLN A 130 -21.68 5.42 14.70
N ARG A 131 -20.70 5.26 15.56
CA ARG A 131 -19.29 5.28 15.20
C ARG A 131 -18.83 3.86 14.85
N LEU A 132 -18.22 3.71 13.70
CA LEU A 132 -17.57 2.47 13.30
C LEU A 132 -16.06 2.71 13.22
N VAL A 133 -15.28 1.71 13.63
CA VAL A 133 -13.88 1.61 13.24
C VAL A 133 -13.83 0.84 11.94
N ALA A 134 -13.36 1.45 10.88
CA ALA A 134 -13.18 0.85 9.58
C ALA A 134 -11.69 0.57 9.37
N PHE A 135 -11.29 -0.69 9.44
CA PHE A 135 -9.91 -1.13 9.25
C PHE A 135 -9.63 -1.38 7.77
N PHE A 136 -8.44 -1.00 7.35
CA PHE A 136 -7.94 -1.26 6.00
C PHE A 136 -7.20 -2.60 5.96
N GLY A 137 -7.35 -3.34 4.88
CA GLY A 137 -6.56 -4.55 4.65
C GLY A 137 -5.13 -4.22 4.22
N THR A 138 -4.19 -5.13 4.49
CA THR A 138 -2.76 -4.94 4.16
C THR A 138 -2.49 -4.70 2.67
N SER A 139 -3.47 -4.97 1.79
CA SER A 139 -3.37 -4.64 0.36
C SER A 139 -3.23 -3.14 0.07
N SER A 140 -3.69 -2.28 0.98
CA SER A 140 -3.59 -0.81 0.86
C SER A 140 -2.40 -0.21 1.61
N TYR A 141 -1.67 -1.00 2.41
CA TYR A 141 -0.61 -0.49 3.28
C TYR A 141 0.61 -0.03 2.48
N ASN A 142 1.19 1.09 2.93
CA ASN A 142 2.52 1.50 2.53
C ASN A 142 3.61 0.71 3.28
N THR A 143 4.88 0.93 2.95
CA THR A 143 6.01 0.22 3.54
C THR A 143 6.09 0.37 5.07
N THR A 144 5.82 1.56 5.61
CA THR A 144 5.88 1.82 7.07
C THR A 144 4.75 1.10 7.81
N GLU A 145 3.55 1.13 7.25
CA GLU A 145 2.38 0.46 7.80
C GLU A 145 2.55 -1.07 7.76
N MET A 146 3.09 -1.58 6.65
CA MET A 146 3.38 -3.00 6.49
C MET A 146 4.47 -3.47 7.46
N LYS A 147 5.53 -2.66 7.66
CA LYS A 147 6.57 -2.95 8.63
C LYS A 147 6.01 -3.09 10.04
N ARG A 148 5.11 -2.19 10.45
CA ARG A 148 4.51 -2.22 11.80
C ARG A 148 3.79 -3.54 12.08
N ILE A 149 3.00 -4.04 11.14
CA ILE A 149 2.27 -5.31 11.31
C ILE A 149 3.22 -6.51 11.25
N LEU A 150 4.24 -6.47 10.38
CA LEU A 150 5.27 -7.51 10.32
C LEU A 150 6.11 -7.58 11.60
N ASP A 151 6.53 -6.45 12.15
CA ASP A 151 7.27 -6.39 13.41
C ASP A 151 6.49 -7.07 14.56
N ALA A 152 5.17 -6.85 14.63
CA ALA A 152 4.32 -7.49 15.61
C ALA A 152 4.23 -9.01 15.40
N VAL A 153 3.98 -9.44 14.16
CA VAL A 153 3.87 -10.88 13.84
C VAL A 153 5.20 -11.61 14.07
N VAL A 154 6.34 -11.01 13.71
CA VAL A 154 7.67 -11.59 13.93
C VAL A 154 7.94 -11.76 15.43
N ARG A 155 7.67 -10.74 16.25
CA ARG A 155 7.82 -10.81 17.69
C ARG A 155 7.00 -11.96 18.29
N ASP A 156 5.74 -12.08 17.92
CA ASP A 156 4.87 -13.14 18.43
C ASP A 156 5.31 -14.52 17.94
N CYS A 157 5.86 -14.62 16.72
CA CYS A 157 6.51 -15.83 16.23
C CYS A 157 7.71 -16.23 17.09
N GLU A 158 8.57 -15.26 17.45
CA GLU A 158 9.73 -15.49 18.32
C GLU A 158 9.31 -15.97 19.71
N GLU A 159 8.28 -15.34 20.31
CA GLU A 159 7.72 -15.79 21.60
C GLU A 159 7.15 -17.21 21.53
N MET A 160 6.58 -17.59 20.38
CA MET A 160 6.05 -18.93 20.14
C MET A 160 7.11 -19.93 19.68
N VAL A 161 8.39 -19.56 19.58
CA VAL A 161 9.47 -20.40 19.05
C VAL A 161 9.15 -20.89 17.62
N ILE A 162 8.68 -19.98 16.77
CA ILE A 162 8.50 -20.17 15.32
C ILE A 162 9.70 -19.51 14.63
N ASN A 163 10.34 -20.22 13.73
CA ASN A 163 11.49 -19.70 12.99
C ASN A 163 11.07 -18.56 12.06
N THR A 164 11.75 -17.43 12.18
CA THR A 164 11.56 -16.25 11.35
C THR A 164 12.83 -15.89 10.60
N MET A 165 12.69 -15.21 9.45
CA MET A 165 13.83 -14.57 8.82
C MET A 165 14.27 -13.34 9.63
N PRO A 166 15.57 -13.01 9.65
CA PRO A 166 16.03 -11.74 10.22
C PRO A 166 15.32 -10.55 9.58
N MET A 167 14.99 -9.53 10.36
CA MET A 167 14.29 -8.34 9.85
C MET A 167 15.08 -7.63 8.73
N SER A 168 16.42 -7.67 8.79
CA SER A 168 17.29 -7.20 7.70
C SER A 168 16.99 -7.86 6.37
N ASP A 169 16.73 -9.16 6.37
CA ASP A 169 16.48 -9.94 5.16
C ASP A 169 15.05 -9.71 4.64
N ILE A 170 14.09 -9.53 5.55
CA ILE A 170 12.72 -9.14 5.21
C ILE A 170 12.69 -7.78 4.50
N LEU A 171 13.51 -6.84 4.95
CA LEU A 171 13.65 -5.52 4.32
C LEU A 171 14.37 -5.60 2.96
N LEU A 172 15.28 -6.55 2.76
CA LEU A 172 15.94 -6.79 1.47
C LEU A 172 14.98 -7.36 0.42
N LEU A 173 13.94 -8.11 0.82
CA LEU A 173 12.89 -8.57 -0.09
C LEU A 173 12.17 -7.41 -0.83
N GLU A 174 12.33 -6.17 -0.37
CA GLU A 174 11.84 -4.96 -1.05
C GLU A 174 12.68 -4.57 -2.28
N ASN A 175 13.96 -4.95 -2.32
CA ASN A 175 14.92 -4.41 -3.27
C ASN A 175 15.12 -5.28 -4.52
N GLU A 176 14.71 -6.54 -4.51
CA GLU A 176 14.91 -7.44 -5.65
C GLU A 176 13.93 -7.22 -6.83
N ASN A 177 12.84 -6.47 -6.62
CA ASN A 177 11.87 -6.15 -7.67
C ASN A 177 11.95 -4.70 -8.20
N ASP A 178 12.98 -3.94 -7.81
CA ASP A 178 13.23 -2.56 -8.26
C ASP A 178 14.37 -2.46 -9.30
N LEU A 179 14.81 -3.60 -9.90
CA LEU A 179 15.80 -3.66 -10.99
C LEU A 179 15.14 -3.82 -12.35
#